data_cd3709bf0b5d94813877d2bf1e1af4c0
#
_entry.id   cd3709bf0b5d94813877d2bf1e1af4c0
#
_cell.length_a   1.000
_cell.length_b   1.000
_cell.length_c   1.000
_cell.angle_alpha   90.00
_cell.angle_beta   90.00
_cell.angle_gamma   90.00
#
_symmetry.space_group_name_H-M   'P 1'
#
loop_
_entity.id
_entity.type
_entity.pdbx_description
1 polymer ?
#
loop_
_entity_poly.entity_id
_entity_poly.type
_entity_poly.pdbx_seq_one_letter_code
_entity_poly.pdbx_strand_id
1 'polypeptide(L)'
;ATYNWRHVTSASNSYNESAGSLAMFSSTSVTSDTISDWFITPIFSLNGTETLSFFAKAGTANETLKIMYYNVDEYDDMVSRDDTVNFELLSTIEIPANGDYLPYDISLSELSGRYRLAFYASVPGNYLRIDEVSVHIVDCQRPETDGIYVSDITPTSATINIEDELNTAWSIFYKTESETV
;
A
#
# COMPACT_ATOMS: atom_id res chain seq x y z
N ALA A 1 7.12 -18.39 -23.85
CA ALA A 1 5.87 -17.79 -23.36
C ALA A 1 6.30 -16.65 -22.42
N THR A 2 5.89 -15.43 -22.70
CA THR A 2 6.16 -14.26 -21.85
C THR A 2 5.12 -14.28 -20.72
N TYR A 3 5.58 -14.50 -19.51
CA TYR A 3 4.74 -14.44 -18.31
C TYR A 3 4.89 -13.05 -17.71
N ASN A 4 3.84 -12.25 -17.87
CA ASN A 4 3.79 -10.86 -17.44
C ASN A 4 2.69 -10.71 -16.38
N TRP A 5 2.69 -9.60 -15.65
CA TRP A 5 1.55 -9.18 -14.88
C TRP A 5 0.30 -9.18 -15.76
N ARG A 6 -0.76 -9.79 -15.30
CA ARG A 6 -2.02 -9.86 -16.02
C ARG A 6 -3.22 -9.73 -15.10
N HIS A 7 -4.29 -9.16 -15.60
CA HIS A 7 -5.56 -9.12 -14.93
C HIS A 7 -6.23 -10.51 -14.95
N VAL A 8 -6.66 -10.97 -13.78
CA VAL A 8 -7.40 -12.22 -13.60
C VAL A 8 -8.78 -11.88 -13.12
N THR A 9 -9.80 -12.17 -13.95
CA THR A 9 -11.21 -11.81 -13.75
C THR A 9 -11.99 -12.87 -12.97
N SER A 10 -11.42 -13.51 -11.97
CA SER A 10 -12.07 -14.54 -11.19
C SER A 10 -12.27 -14.09 -9.75
N ALA A 11 -13.51 -13.90 -9.31
CA ALA A 11 -13.84 -13.54 -7.94
C ALA A 11 -13.23 -14.51 -6.91
N SER A 12 -13.18 -15.80 -7.20
CA SER A 12 -12.52 -16.79 -6.32
C SER A 12 -11.00 -16.60 -6.16
N ASN A 13 -10.40 -15.77 -7.00
CA ASN A 13 -8.95 -15.50 -7.02
C ASN A 13 -8.61 -14.07 -6.62
N SER A 14 -9.59 -13.25 -6.30
CA SER A 14 -9.45 -11.86 -5.84
C SER A 14 -9.68 -11.75 -4.35
N TYR A 15 -9.26 -10.64 -3.78
CA TYR A 15 -9.54 -10.31 -2.38
C TYR A 15 -11.03 -9.93 -2.26
N ASN A 16 -11.70 -10.44 -1.22
CA ASN A 16 -13.08 -10.13 -0.88
C ASN A 16 -14.06 -10.24 -2.07
N GLU A 17 -13.84 -11.24 -2.95
CA GLU A 17 -14.67 -11.48 -4.14
C GLU A 17 -14.81 -10.28 -5.11
N SER A 18 -13.79 -9.40 -5.13
CA SER A 18 -13.72 -8.28 -6.07
C SER A 18 -13.71 -8.76 -7.53
N ALA A 19 -13.92 -7.85 -8.49
CA ALA A 19 -14.06 -8.19 -9.92
C ALA A 19 -12.81 -8.85 -10.54
N GLY A 20 -11.66 -8.81 -9.87
CA GLY A 20 -10.42 -9.43 -10.33
C GLY A 20 -9.20 -8.95 -9.57
N SER A 21 -8.07 -9.57 -9.84
CA SER A 21 -6.76 -9.23 -9.27
C SER A 21 -5.70 -9.11 -10.36
N LEU A 22 -4.59 -8.44 -10.04
CA LEU A 22 -3.35 -8.55 -10.82
C LEU A 22 -2.60 -9.80 -10.39
N ALA A 23 -2.13 -10.57 -11.35
CA ALA A 23 -1.40 -11.80 -11.05
C ALA A 23 -0.18 -11.97 -11.96
N MET A 24 0.88 -12.47 -11.35
CA MET A 24 2.08 -12.97 -12.00
C MET A 24 2.21 -14.46 -11.70
N PHE A 25 2.45 -15.26 -12.71
CA PHE A 25 2.55 -16.72 -12.59
C PHE A 25 3.91 -17.20 -13.05
N SER A 26 4.54 -18.10 -12.31
CA SER A 26 5.63 -18.88 -12.82
C SER A 26 5.12 -20.01 -13.73
N SER A 27 5.92 -20.40 -14.72
CA SER A 27 5.61 -21.57 -15.52
C SER A 27 6.20 -22.82 -14.89
N THR A 28 5.38 -23.83 -14.69
CA THR A 28 5.84 -25.16 -14.26
C THR A 28 6.73 -25.86 -15.28
N SER A 29 6.81 -25.36 -16.51
CA SER A 29 7.63 -25.91 -17.60
C SER A 29 8.99 -25.25 -17.76
N VAL A 30 9.29 -24.19 -17.02
CA VAL A 30 10.59 -23.51 -17.05
C VAL A 30 11.32 -23.81 -15.75
N THR A 31 12.23 -24.75 -15.80
CA THR A 31 12.94 -25.26 -14.61
C THR A 31 14.15 -24.44 -14.19
N SER A 32 14.49 -23.36 -14.88
CA SER A 32 15.76 -22.62 -14.64
C SER A 32 15.66 -21.10 -14.64
N ASP A 33 14.60 -20.49 -15.14
CA ASP A 33 14.56 -19.03 -15.28
C ASP A 33 13.55 -18.42 -14.32
N THR A 34 14.02 -17.55 -13.47
CA THR A 34 13.22 -16.66 -12.66
C THR A 34 12.46 -15.68 -13.58
N ILE A 35 11.16 -15.67 -13.48
CA ILE A 35 10.33 -14.71 -14.22
C ILE A 35 10.29 -13.42 -13.43
N SER A 36 10.69 -12.33 -14.06
CA SER A 36 10.60 -10.99 -13.47
C SER A 36 9.84 -10.04 -14.39
N ASP A 37 8.98 -9.22 -13.81
CA ASP A 37 8.22 -8.22 -14.56
C ASP A 37 7.81 -7.04 -13.70
N TRP A 38 7.44 -5.94 -14.37
CA TRP A 38 7.06 -4.66 -13.80
C TRP A 38 5.59 -4.39 -14.05
N PHE A 39 4.87 -4.02 -13.00
CA PHE A 39 3.57 -3.37 -13.11
C PHE A 39 3.73 -1.92 -12.67
N ILE A 40 3.62 -0.99 -13.64
CA ILE A 40 3.88 0.44 -13.44
C ILE A 40 2.54 1.18 -13.41
N THR A 41 2.37 2.04 -12.41
CA THR A 41 1.15 2.82 -12.21
C THR A 41 1.09 4.04 -13.12
N PRO A 42 -0.07 4.69 -13.25
CA PRO A 42 -0.16 6.09 -13.70
C PRO A 42 0.67 7.02 -12.81
N ILE A 43 0.82 8.28 -13.23
CA ILE A 43 1.51 9.31 -12.43
C ILE A 43 0.61 9.73 -11.27
N PHE A 44 1.19 9.78 -10.07
CA PHE A 44 0.61 10.40 -8.88
C PHE A 44 1.30 11.72 -8.57
N SER A 45 0.53 12.68 -8.07
CA SER A 45 1.08 13.88 -7.42
C SER A 45 1.05 13.63 -5.91
N LEU A 46 2.21 13.48 -5.30
CA LEU A 46 2.39 13.16 -3.89
C LEU A 46 2.89 14.39 -3.13
N ASN A 47 2.56 14.48 -1.87
CA ASN A 47 3.02 15.56 -0.97
C ASN A 47 3.70 15.06 0.31
N GLY A 48 3.94 13.75 0.38
CA GLY A 48 4.59 13.11 1.51
C GLY A 48 3.65 12.74 2.67
N THR A 49 2.33 12.78 2.44
CA THR A 49 1.34 12.35 3.46
C THR A 49 0.61 11.07 3.05
N GLU A 50 0.91 10.56 1.87
CA GLU A 50 0.21 9.42 1.30
C GLU A 50 0.80 8.09 1.74
N THR A 51 -0.05 7.07 1.67
CA THR A 51 0.29 5.66 1.85
C THR A 51 -0.17 4.87 0.63
N LEU A 52 0.68 4.00 0.15
CA LEU A 52 0.33 2.95 -0.81
C LEU A 52 -0.19 1.74 -0.04
N SER A 53 -1.46 1.39 -0.22
CA SER A 53 -2.08 0.21 0.38
C SER A 53 -2.47 -0.80 -0.69
N PHE A 54 -2.30 -2.07 -0.40
CA PHE A 54 -2.73 -3.17 -1.25
C PHE A 54 -2.83 -4.48 -0.48
N PHE A 55 -3.51 -5.45 -1.07
CA PHE A 55 -3.50 -6.82 -0.59
C PHE A 55 -2.65 -7.68 -1.51
N ALA A 56 -1.86 -8.58 -0.93
CA ALA A 56 -1.06 -9.52 -1.72
C ALA A 56 -1.11 -10.93 -1.14
N LYS A 57 -0.95 -11.94 -2.02
CA LYS A 57 -0.77 -13.34 -1.65
C LYS A 57 0.17 -14.06 -2.59
N ALA A 58 0.93 -15.00 -2.03
CA ALA A 58 1.73 -15.96 -2.77
C ALA A 58 1.09 -17.36 -2.75
N GLY A 59 1.52 -18.22 -3.65
CA GLY A 59 1.06 -19.60 -3.73
C GLY A 59 1.74 -20.54 -2.74
N THR A 60 2.56 -21.44 -3.26
CA THR A 60 3.19 -22.52 -2.48
C THR A 60 4.63 -22.20 -2.04
N ALA A 61 5.18 -21.06 -2.45
CA ALA A 61 6.49 -20.56 -2.04
C ALA A 61 6.36 -19.10 -1.62
N ASN A 62 7.24 -18.65 -0.73
CA ASN A 62 7.37 -17.23 -0.43
C ASN A 62 7.84 -16.49 -1.67
N GLU A 63 7.27 -15.31 -1.92
CA GLU A 63 7.61 -14.48 -3.07
C GLU A 63 8.11 -13.12 -2.60
N THR A 64 9.10 -12.58 -3.29
CA THR A 64 9.63 -11.24 -3.00
C THR A 64 9.00 -10.23 -3.94
N LEU A 65 8.36 -9.23 -3.35
CA LEU A 65 7.79 -8.08 -4.04
C LEU A 65 8.59 -6.83 -3.72
N LYS A 66 9.04 -6.10 -4.74
CA LYS A 66 9.68 -4.81 -4.57
C LYS A 66 8.73 -3.71 -5.00
N ILE A 67 8.60 -2.71 -4.17
CA ILE A 67 7.93 -1.46 -4.49
C ILE A 67 9.00 -0.47 -4.93
N MET A 68 8.85 0.05 -6.13
CA MET A 68 9.79 0.97 -6.76
C MET A 68 9.09 2.29 -7.05
N TYR A 69 9.85 3.37 -7.16
CA TYR A 69 9.35 4.68 -7.59
C TYR A 69 10.22 5.28 -8.70
N TYR A 70 9.60 6.12 -9.52
CA TYR A 70 10.23 6.87 -10.61
C TYR A 70 9.83 8.33 -10.49
N ASN A 71 10.83 9.21 -10.41
CA ASN A 71 10.61 10.65 -10.27
C ASN A 71 10.40 11.29 -11.66
N VAL A 72 9.16 11.65 -11.99
CA VAL A 72 8.78 12.25 -13.27
C VAL A 72 9.30 13.69 -13.38
N ASP A 73 9.48 14.37 -12.26
CA ASP A 73 9.97 15.76 -12.27
C ASP A 73 11.50 15.83 -12.48
N GLU A 74 12.21 14.72 -12.29
CA GLU A 74 13.66 14.62 -12.51
C GLU A 74 14.01 14.07 -13.91
N TYR A 75 13.28 13.05 -14.37
CA TYR A 75 13.63 12.28 -15.57
C TYR A 75 12.65 12.45 -16.73
N ASP A 76 11.67 13.36 -16.64
CA ASP A 76 10.51 13.43 -17.51
C ASP A 76 9.63 12.15 -17.47
N ASP A 77 8.55 12.10 -18.26
CA ASP A 77 7.72 10.91 -18.27
C ASP A 77 8.37 9.78 -19.08
N MET A 78 8.09 8.55 -18.68
CA MET A 78 8.59 7.36 -19.37
C MET A 78 8.03 7.27 -20.79
N VAL A 79 8.92 7.11 -21.75
CA VAL A 79 8.58 6.91 -23.16
C VAL A 79 8.88 5.51 -23.66
N SER A 80 9.68 4.75 -22.93
CA SER A 80 10.08 3.40 -23.30
C SER A 80 10.27 2.48 -22.10
N ARG A 81 10.38 1.17 -22.37
CA ARG A 81 10.69 0.16 -21.36
C ARG A 81 12.11 0.31 -20.80
N ASP A 82 13.01 0.93 -21.54
CA ASP A 82 14.41 1.13 -21.11
C ASP A 82 14.52 2.12 -19.97
N ASP A 83 13.50 2.97 -19.75
CA ASP A 83 13.44 3.95 -18.67
C ASP A 83 13.31 3.29 -17.28
N THR A 84 13.06 1.98 -17.21
CA THR A 84 13.05 1.25 -15.92
C THR A 84 14.37 1.31 -15.17
N VAL A 85 15.47 1.66 -15.80
CA VAL A 85 16.79 1.88 -15.16
C VAL A 85 16.76 3.01 -14.13
N ASN A 86 15.85 3.98 -14.26
CA ASN A 86 15.72 5.13 -13.39
C ASN A 86 14.74 4.89 -12.21
N PHE A 87 14.21 3.68 -12.07
CA PHE A 87 13.42 3.34 -10.89
C PHE A 87 14.32 3.08 -9.69
N GLU A 88 13.96 3.67 -8.58
CA GLU A 88 14.60 3.48 -7.28
C GLU A 88 13.76 2.58 -6.38
N LEU A 89 14.42 1.88 -5.47
CA LEU A 89 13.78 0.96 -4.52
C LEU A 89 13.17 1.76 -3.36
N LEU A 90 11.86 1.64 -3.16
CA LEU A 90 11.18 2.16 -1.99
C LEU A 90 11.12 1.12 -0.87
N SER A 91 10.70 -0.11 -1.19
CA SER A 91 10.52 -1.17 -0.18
C SER A 91 10.68 -2.57 -0.78
N THR A 92 11.08 -3.52 0.05
CA THR A 92 11.11 -4.95 -0.29
C THR A 92 10.24 -5.71 0.71
N ILE A 93 9.32 -6.52 0.20
CA ILE A 93 8.31 -7.23 0.98
C ILE A 93 8.40 -8.71 0.67
N GLU A 94 8.44 -9.54 1.71
CA GLU A 94 8.26 -10.99 1.60
C GLU A 94 6.77 -11.31 1.73
N ILE A 95 6.20 -11.93 0.71
CA ILE A 95 4.82 -12.41 0.69
C ILE A 95 4.84 -13.90 1.07
N PRO A 96 4.27 -14.29 2.22
CA PRO A 96 4.38 -15.65 2.70
C PRO A 96 3.53 -16.63 1.87
N ALA A 97 4.01 -17.87 1.79
CA ALA A 97 3.38 -18.99 1.10
C ALA A 97 2.19 -19.58 1.90
N ASN A 98 1.21 -18.77 2.23
CA ASN A 98 0.03 -19.21 2.99
C ASN A 98 -1.25 -19.29 2.15
N GLY A 99 -1.23 -18.77 0.92
CA GLY A 99 -2.38 -18.76 0.02
C GLY A 99 -3.44 -17.72 0.36
N ASP A 100 -3.30 -16.98 1.46
CA ASP A 100 -4.24 -15.95 1.90
C ASP A 100 -3.76 -14.56 1.48
N TYR A 101 -4.70 -13.64 1.25
CA TYR A 101 -4.39 -12.24 1.06
C TYR A 101 -4.07 -11.57 2.39
N LEU A 102 -2.93 -10.93 2.46
CA LEU A 102 -2.50 -10.10 3.58
C LEU A 102 -2.46 -8.64 3.17
N PRO A 103 -2.82 -7.70 4.06
CA PRO A 103 -2.71 -6.27 3.81
C PRO A 103 -1.27 -5.79 3.92
N TYR A 104 -0.91 -4.81 3.11
CA TYR A 104 0.38 -4.14 3.12
C TYR A 104 0.18 -2.64 2.96
N ASP A 105 0.82 -1.87 3.83
CA ASP A 105 0.84 -0.40 3.82
C ASP A 105 2.28 0.08 3.72
N ILE A 106 2.56 0.92 2.73
CA ILE A 106 3.88 1.48 2.48
C ILE A 106 3.78 3.00 2.55
N SER A 107 4.48 3.60 3.49
CA SER A 107 4.56 5.05 3.60
C SER A 107 5.22 5.65 2.37
N LEU A 108 4.63 6.71 1.84
CA LEU A 108 5.18 7.53 0.75
C LEU A 108 5.73 8.86 1.29
N SER A 109 6.04 8.96 2.60
CA SER A 109 6.42 10.20 3.28
C SER A 109 7.71 10.85 2.77
N GLU A 110 8.55 10.10 2.08
CA GLU A 110 9.78 10.60 1.47
C GLU A 110 9.58 11.13 0.04
N LEU A 111 8.38 10.95 -0.53
CA LEU A 111 8.07 11.31 -1.92
C LEU A 111 7.22 12.58 -1.95
N SER A 112 7.73 13.65 -2.55
CA SER A 112 7.00 14.90 -2.80
C SER A 112 7.28 15.37 -4.23
N GLY A 113 6.22 15.50 -5.07
CA GLY A 113 6.31 15.78 -6.48
C GLY A 113 5.50 14.80 -7.32
N ARG A 114 5.89 14.59 -8.57
CA ARG A 114 5.22 13.71 -9.52
C ARG A 114 5.96 12.39 -9.65
N TYR A 115 5.29 11.29 -9.32
CA TYR A 115 5.90 9.96 -9.31
C TYR A 115 5.06 8.92 -10.03
N ARG A 116 5.74 7.91 -10.60
CA ARG A 116 5.14 6.60 -10.88
C ARG A 116 5.62 5.63 -9.81
N LEU A 117 4.72 4.80 -9.35
CA LEU A 117 5.05 3.66 -8.51
C LEU A 117 5.11 2.41 -9.38
N ALA A 118 5.87 1.42 -8.94
CA ALA A 118 5.89 0.14 -9.63
C ALA A 118 6.01 -1.03 -8.67
N PHE A 119 5.34 -2.12 -9.05
CA PHE A 119 5.45 -3.42 -8.41
C PHE A 119 6.36 -4.28 -9.28
N TYR A 120 7.54 -4.56 -8.78
CA TYR A 120 8.49 -5.44 -9.43
C TYR A 120 8.58 -6.75 -8.67
N ALA A 121 8.29 -7.83 -9.34
CA ALA A 121 8.37 -9.16 -8.77
C ALA A 121 9.24 -10.08 -9.62
N SER A 122 9.84 -11.02 -8.92
CA SER A 122 10.59 -12.13 -9.49
C SER A 122 10.05 -13.41 -8.86
N VAL A 123 9.23 -14.14 -9.61
CA VAL A 123 8.41 -15.26 -9.10
C VAL A 123 9.06 -16.60 -9.46
N PRO A 124 9.88 -17.20 -8.56
CA PRO A 124 10.48 -18.51 -8.78
C PRO A 124 9.51 -19.67 -8.46
N GLY A 125 8.47 -19.40 -7.68
CA GLY A 125 7.60 -20.42 -7.13
C GLY A 125 6.40 -20.77 -8.00
N ASN A 126 5.23 -20.22 -7.68
CA ASN A 126 3.98 -20.57 -8.33
C ASN A 126 3.26 -19.34 -8.86
N TYR A 127 2.78 -18.47 -7.98
CA TYR A 127 2.15 -17.21 -8.34
C TYR A 127 2.28 -16.17 -7.24
N LEU A 128 2.24 -14.92 -7.65
CA LEU A 128 2.02 -13.75 -6.81
C LEU A 128 0.78 -13.01 -7.31
N ARG A 129 -0.08 -12.59 -6.42
CA ARG A 129 -1.28 -11.78 -6.73
C ARG A 129 -1.30 -10.53 -5.89
N ILE A 130 -1.79 -9.45 -6.49
CA ILE A 130 -2.00 -8.15 -5.85
C ILE A 130 -3.43 -7.73 -6.14
N ASP A 131 -4.09 -7.12 -5.15
CA ASP A 131 -5.45 -6.63 -5.27
C ASP A 131 -5.67 -5.36 -4.46
N GLU A 132 -6.73 -4.62 -4.76
CA GLU A 132 -7.16 -3.39 -4.08
C GLU A 132 -6.03 -2.36 -3.88
N VAL A 133 -5.24 -2.14 -4.93
CA VAL A 133 -4.16 -1.14 -4.90
C VAL A 133 -4.74 0.25 -4.83
N SER A 134 -4.37 0.99 -3.80
CA SER A 134 -4.78 2.38 -3.60
C SER A 134 -3.62 3.24 -3.10
N VAL A 135 -3.63 4.51 -3.49
CA VAL A 135 -2.80 5.56 -2.88
C VAL A 135 -3.75 6.55 -2.23
N HIS A 136 -3.63 6.71 -0.94
CA HIS A 136 -4.51 7.57 -0.16
C HIS A 136 -3.72 8.31 0.92
N ILE A 137 -4.26 9.43 1.34
CA ILE A 137 -3.79 10.11 2.54
C ILE A 137 -4.27 9.25 3.72
N VAL A 138 -3.36 8.89 4.61
CA VAL A 138 -3.77 8.39 5.92
C VAL A 138 -4.37 9.59 6.64
N ASP A 139 -5.67 9.74 6.48
CA ASP A 139 -6.42 10.71 7.25
C ASP A 139 -6.17 10.42 8.73
N CYS A 140 -6.01 11.45 9.56
CA CYS A 140 -5.87 11.28 11.00
C CYS A 140 -6.94 10.29 11.46
N GLN A 141 -6.56 9.06 11.72
CA GLN A 141 -7.52 8.07 12.19
C GLN A 141 -8.12 8.59 13.48
N ARG A 142 -9.44 8.65 13.50
CA ARG A 142 -10.14 8.97 14.76
C ARG A 142 -9.66 7.94 15.79
N PRO A 143 -9.19 8.37 16.98
CA PRO A 143 -8.78 7.41 17.98
C PRO A 143 -9.94 6.46 18.29
N GLU A 144 -9.62 5.21 18.55
CA GLU A 144 -10.57 4.23 19.06
C GLU A 144 -11.29 4.85 20.25
N THR A 145 -12.60 4.71 20.33
CA THR A 145 -13.41 5.38 21.35
C THR A 145 -13.05 4.95 22.78
N ASP A 146 -12.43 3.81 22.96
CA ASP A 146 -11.90 3.29 24.23
C ASP A 146 -10.51 3.88 24.57
N GLY A 147 -9.77 4.46 23.60
CA GLY A 147 -8.55 5.23 23.83
C GLY A 147 -8.79 6.69 24.29
N ILE A 148 -10.04 7.16 24.39
CA ILE A 148 -10.37 8.50 24.87
C ILE A 148 -11.15 8.41 26.18
N TYR A 149 -10.55 8.90 27.27
CA TYR A 149 -11.23 8.93 28.56
C TYR A 149 -10.97 10.23 29.31
N VAL A 150 -11.89 10.57 30.22
CA VAL A 150 -11.83 11.79 31.02
C VAL A 150 -11.46 11.42 32.46
N SER A 151 -10.48 12.10 33.02
CA SER A 151 -10.06 11.99 34.42
C SER A 151 -10.06 13.36 35.13
N ASP A 152 -9.80 13.35 36.44
CA ASP A 152 -9.61 14.55 37.26
C ASP A 152 -10.73 15.61 37.10
N ILE A 153 -11.96 15.13 37.08
CA ILE A 153 -13.14 15.99 36.89
C ILE A 153 -13.37 16.82 38.13
N THR A 154 -13.38 18.14 37.97
CA THR A 154 -13.77 19.13 38.99
C THR A 154 -14.93 19.95 38.50
N PRO A 155 -15.54 20.83 39.32
CA PRO A 155 -16.59 21.73 38.84
C PRO A 155 -16.17 22.69 37.72
N THR A 156 -14.87 22.88 37.50
CA THR A 156 -14.35 23.89 36.57
C THR A 156 -13.29 23.32 35.60
N SER A 157 -12.93 22.06 35.74
CA SER A 157 -11.89 21.44 34.88
C SER A 157 -12.09 19.94 34.73
N ALA A 158 -11.53 19.38 33.68
CA ALA A 158 -11.39 17.94 33.46
C ALA A 158 -10.12 17.68 32.62
N THR A 159 -9.52 16.51 32.82
CA THR A 159 -8.40 16.05 31.99
C THR A 159 -8.93 15.08 30.94
N ILE A 160 -8.67 15.36 29.68
CA ILE A 160 -8.96 14.44 28.57
C ILE A 160 -7.68 13.69 28.24
N ASN A 161 -7.73 12.38 28.37
CA ASN A 161 -6.63 11.49 28.01
C ASN A 161 -6.91 10.88 26.64
N ILE A 162 -5.89 10.87 25.79
CA ILE A 162 -5.95 10.31 24.46
C ILE A 162 -4.79 9.32 24.34
N GLU A 163 -5.13 8.04 24.27
CA GLU A 163 -4.18 6.96 24.00
C GLU A 163 -4.21 6.68 22.49
N ASP A 164 -3.20 7.18 21.80
CA ASP A 164 -3.06 7.01 20.36
C ASP A 164 -1.57 6.93 19.99
N GLU A 165 -1.19 5.80 19.44
CA GLU A 165 0.18 5.53 19.03
C GLU A 165 0.49 6.08 17.62
N LEU A 166 -0.52 6.49 16.86
CA LEU A 166 -0.41 6.82 15.44
C LEU A 166 -0.33 8.34 15.16
N ASN A 167 -0.93 9.15 16.04
CA ASN A 167 -1.01 10.59 15.82
C ASN A 167 -0.22 11.37 16.88
N THR A 168 0.48 12.42 16.44
CA THR A 168 1.31 13.28 17.29
C THR A 168 0.69 14.64 17.61
N ALA A 169 -0.49 14.94 17.02
CA ALA A 169 -1.18 16.21 17.21
C ALA A 169 -2.71 16.02 17.20
N TRP A 170 -3.40 16.73 18.06
CA TRP A 170 -4.84 16.64 18.27
C TRP A 170 -5.48 18.03 18.31
N SER A 171 -6.71 18.11 17.79
CA SER A 171 -7.58 19.26 17.97
C SER A 171 -8.83 18.83 18.74
N ILE A 172 -9.07 19.43 19.89
CA ILE A 172 -10.22 19.14 20.72
C ILE A 172 -11.18 20.31 20.63
N PHE A 173 -12.42 20.03 20.23
CA PHE A 173 -13.51 21.01 20.22
C PHE A 173 -14.47 20.68 21.37
N TYR A 174 -14.77 21.67 22.19
CA TYR A 174 -15.73 21.52 23.29
C TYR A 174 -16.77 22.65 23.25
N LYS A 175 -17.91 22.39 23.84
CA LYS A 175 -18.96 23.39 24.04
C LYS A 175 -19.50 23.30 25.46
N THR A 176 -20.00 24.42 25.97
CA THR A 176 -20.78 24.44 27.20
C THR A 176 -22.22 23.96 26.93
N GLU A 177 -22.89 23.43 27.93
CA GLU A 177 -24.24 22.84 27.80
C GLU A 177 -25.29 23.86 27.30
N SER A 178 -25.00 25.18 27.41
CA SER A 178 -25.86 26.28 26.96
C SER A 178 -25.64 26.70 25.51
N GLU A 179 -24.65 26.20 24.81
CA GLU A 179 -24.33 26.57 23.43
C GLU A 179 -24.90 25.55 22.43
N THR A 180 -25.74 26.06 21.50
CA THR A 180 -26.15 25.32 20.31
C THR A 180 -25.04 25.40 19.24
N VAL A 181 -24.57 24.29 18.75
CA VAL A 181 -23.62 24.22 17.65
C VAL A 181 -24.31 24.48 16.34
#